data_c8ce03f891f634adfcb7b3de1f183143
#
_entry.id   c8ce03f891f634adfcb7b3de1f183143
#
_cell.length_a   1.000
_cell.length_b   1.000
_cell.length_c   1.000
_cell.angle_alpha   90.00
_cell.angle_beta   90.00
_cell.angle_gamma   90.00
#
_symmetry.space_group_name_H-M   'P 1'
#
loop_
_entity.id
_entity.type
_entity.pdbx_description
1 polymer ?
#
loop_
_entity_poly.entity_id
_entity_poly.type
_entity_poly.pdbx_seq_one_letter_code
_entity_poly.pdbx_strand_id
1 'polypeptide(L)'
;MGTLELFEETAEHHRLGPAAVVLRGFALPYVPDLMPAIAGIETTSPFRHMVTPGGFTMSVALTNCGALGWTTDRRGYRYTTVDPDTGKPWPVMPEVFFRLANEAAAEAGFDDFEPDACLLNRYLPGSRLALHQDKNEQAYETPIVSVSLGMRATFLFGGHARTAPTIKVPLHHGDVVVWGGADRLRYHGVMPIKDAPHALLGSQRINFTFRKAA
;
A
#
# COMPACT_ATOMS: atom_id res chain seq x y z
N MET A 1 16.83 -35.33 -27.55
CA MET A 1 16.36 -33.92 -27.56
C MET A 1 15.37 -33.78 -26.42
N GLY A 2 15.83 -33.31 -25.27
CA GLY A 2 14.99 -33.07 -24.09
C GLY A 2 14.45 -31.65 -24.14
N THR A 3 13.14 -31.52 -24.15
CA THR A 3 12.43 -30.26 -24.03
C THR A 3 12.63 -29.79 -22.60
N LEU A 4 13.33 -28.68 -22.41
CA LEU A 4 13.32 -27.91 -21.16
C LEU A 4 11.91 -27.32 -21.05
N GLU A 5 11.06 -27.91 -20.20
CA GLU A 5 9.90 -27.22 -19.69
C GLU A 5 10.41 -26.09 -18.83
N LEU A 6 10.31 -24.84 -19.33
CA LEU A 6 10.36 -23.65 -18.49
C LEU A 6 9.19 -23.79 -17.52
N PHE A 7 9.50 -24.01 -16.25
CA PHE A 7 8.53 -23.79 -15.19
C PHE A 7 8.17 -22.31 -15.22
N GLU A 8 6.97 -21.98 -15.69
CA GLU A 8 6.32 -20.74 -15.33
C GLU A 8 6.22 -20.75 -13.81
N GLU A 9 7.04 -19.96 -13.12
CA GLU A 9 6.83 -19.66 -11.71
C GLU A 9 5.48 -18.93 -11.61
N THR A 10 4.41 -19.70 -11.43
CA THR A 10 3.12 -19.16 -11.06
C THR A 10 3.32 -18.41 -9.75
N ALA A 11 3.08 -17.11 -9.76
CA ALA A 11 3.17 -16.27 -8.58
C ALA A 11 2.43 -16.95 -7.42
N GLU A 12 3.14 -17.24 -6.32
CA GLU A 12 2.58 -17.98 -5.19
C GLU A 12 1.52 -17.10 -4.50
N HIS A 13 0.27 -17.52 -4.58
CA HIS A 13 -0.86 -16.84 -3.96
C HIS A 13 -1.04 -17.32 -2.52
N HIS A 14 -0.89 -16.43 -1.56
CA HIS A 14 -1.16 -16.74 -0.15
C HIS A 14 -2.50 -16.11 0.26
N ARG A 15 -3.55 -16.92 0.37
CA ARG A 15 -4.87 -16.46 0.81
C ARG A 15 -4.89 -16.08 2.28
N LEU A 16 -5.46 -14.89 2.56
CA LEU A 16 -5.64 -14.36 3.91
C LEU A 16 -7.10 -14.39 4.36
N GLY A 17 -8.03 -14.50 3.42
CA GLY A 17 -9.47 -14.50 3.64
C GLY A 17 -10.24 -14.87 2.37
N PRO A 18 -11.57 -14.83 2.40
CA PRO A 18 -12.43 -15.12 1.24
C PRO A 18 -12.13 -14.22 0.03
N ALA A 19 -11.78 -12.96 0.28
CA ALA A 19 -11.53 -11.93 -0.72
C ALA A 19 -10.25 -11.15 -0.42
N ALA A 20 -9.24 -11.83 0.18
CA ALA A 20 -7.95 -11.25 0.52
C ALA A 20 -6.81 -12.21 0.20
N VAL A 21 -5.77 -11.72 -0.46
CA VAL A 21 -4.63 -12.51 -0.94
C VAL A 21 -3.33 -11.71 -0.91
N VAL A 22 -2.21 -12.40 -0.71
CA VAL A 22 -0.86 -11.89 -1.00
C VAL A 22 -0.40 -12.50 -2.31
N LEU A 23 -0.09 -11.66 -3.28
CA LEU A 23 0.55 -12.00 -4.54
C LEU A 23 2.06 -11.86 -4.33
N ARG A 24 2.77 -12.97 -4.20
CA ARG A 24 4.20 -13.00 -3.89
C ARG A 24 5.04 -12.51 -5.06
N GLY A 25 5.90 -11.52 -4.81
CA GLY A 25 6.81 -10.99 -5.82
C GLY A 25 6.14 -10.29 -7.01
N PHE A 26 4.83 -10.13 -7.01
CA PHE A 26 4.05 -9.63 -8.15
C PHE A 26 4.57 -8.29 -8.70
N ALA A 27 5.03 -7.40 -7.82
CA ALA A 27 5.53 -6.09 -8.24
C ALA A 27 7.01 -6.11 -8.71
N LEU A 28 7.73 -7.24 -8.64
CA LEU A 28 9.15 -7.28 -9.01
C LEU A 28 9.43 -6.84 -10.46
N PRO A 29 8.65 -7.25 -11.47
CA PRO A 29 8.87 -6.81 -12.85
C PRO A 29 8.69 -5.29 -13.05
N TYR A 30 7.92 -4.64 -12.16
CA TYR A 30 7.64 -3.21 -12.25
C TYR A 30 8.68 -2.34 -11.54
N VAL A 31 9.54 -2.92 -10.69
CA VAL A 31 10.48 -2.17 -9.83
C VAL A 31 11.35 -1.18 -10.62
N PRO A 32 11.90 -1.51 -11.81
CA PRO A 32 12.69 -0.56 -12.58
C PRO A 32 11.95 0.74 -12.91
N ASP A 33 10.64 0.68 -13.17
CA ASP A 33 9.81 1.84 -13.50
C ASP A 33 9.19 2.49 -12.25
N LEU A 34 8.95 1.71 -11.19
CA LEU A 34 8.42 2.21 -9.93
C LEU A 34 9.40 3.14 -9.21
N MET A 35 10.69 2.83 -9.21
CA MET A 35 11.69 3.63 -8.48
C MET A 35 11.80 5.07 -8.98
N PRO A 36 11.95 5.35 -10.30
CA PRO A 36 11.95 6.72 -10.79
C PRO A 36 10.60 7.42 -10.61
N ALA A 37 9.47 6.69 -10.70
CA ALA A 37 8.14 7.25 -10.45
C ALA A 37 7.98 7.73 -9.00
N ILE A 38 8.42 6.93 -8.01
CA ILE A 38 8.44 7.31 -6.59
C ILE A 38 9.30 8.55 -6.37
N ALA A 39 10.50 8.61 -6.96
CA ALA A 39 11.38 9.76 -6.85
C ALA A 39 10.75 11.04 -7.45
N GLY A 40 10.04 10.92 -8.57
CA GLY A 40 9.29 12.03 -9.18
C GLY A 40 8.17 12.55 -8.28
N ILE A 41 7.41 11.66 -7.65
CA ILE A 41 6.38 12.03 -6.66
C ILE A 41 7.02 12.75 -5.47
N GLU A 42 8.10 12.20 -4.89
CA GLU A 42 8.79 12.78 -3.75
C GLU A 42 9.36 14.18 -4.03
N THR A 43 9.82 14.43 -5.25
CA THR A 43 10.31 15.75 -5.68
C THR A 43 9.19 16.80 -5.66
N THR A 44 7.97 16.42 -6.04
CA THR A 44 6.81 17.33 -6.15
C THR A 44 6.04 17.45 -4.83
N SER A 45 5.88 16.33 -4.12
CA SER A 45 5.20 16.22 -2.83
C SER A 45 6.05 15.35 -1.89
N PRO A 46 6.96 15.95 -1.09
CA PRO A 46 7.88 15.21 -0.23
C PRO A 46 7.18 14.39 0.86
N PHE A 47 7.78 13.26 1.25
CA PHE A 47 7.33 12.50 2.41
C PHE A 47 7.39 13.34 3.69
N ARG A 48 6.32 13.33 4.47
CA ARG A 48 6.22 14.07 5.73
C ARG A 48 5.48 13.28 6.81
N HIS A 49 5.82 13.55 8.06
CA HIS A 49 5.09 12.99 9.19
C HIS A 49 3.84 13.82 9.46
N MET A 50 2.68 13.20 9.29
CA MET A 50 1.39 13.82 9.58
C MET A 50 1.02 13.67 11.05
N VAL A 51 0.10 14.51 11.53
CA VAL A 51 -0.40 14.50 12.92
C VAL A 51 -1.80 13.89 12.93
N THR A 52 -2.03 12.95 13.85
CA THR A 52 -3.36 12.35 14.05
C THR A 52 -4.32 13.34 14.71
N PRO A 53 -5.66 13.13 14.68
CA PRO A 53 -6.62 13.98 15.39
C PRO A 53 -6.35 14.10 16.90
N GLY A 54 -5.76 13.07 17.51
CA GLY A 54 -5.31 13.09 18.92
C GLY A 54 -4.00 13.85 19.17
N GLY A 55 -3.41 14.48 18.15
CA GLY A 55 -2.19 15.28 18.28
C GLY A 55 -0.88 14.49 18.27
N PHE A 56 -0.92 13.18 17.97
CA PHE A 56 0.28 12.34 17.89
C PHE A 56 0.89 12.40 16.49
N THR A 57 2.19 12.61 16.40
CA THR A 57 2.93 12.50 15.14
C THR A 57 3.04 11.04 14.72
N MET A 58 2.66 10.74 13.48
CA MET A 58 2.78 9.39 12.92
C MET A 58 4.26 9.00 12.74
N SER A 59 4.62 7.77 13.10
CA SER A 59 6.00 7.26 12.93
C SER A 59 6.36 6.95 11.48
N VAL A 60 5.37 6.92 10.61
CA VAL A 60 5.49 6.69 9.17
C VAL A 60 5.43 8.04 8.47
N ALA A 61 6.34 8.31 7.56
CA ALA A 61 6.26 9.48 6.69
C ALA A 61 5.38 9.16 5.47
N LEU A 62 4.54 10.10 5.05
CA LEU A 62 3.51 9.88 4.03
C LEU A 62 3.60 10.92 2.92
N THR A 63 3.21 10.51 1.72
CA THR A 63 2.87 11.39 0.59
C THR A 63 1.79 10.73 -0.25
N ASN A 64 1.27 11.41 -1.26
CA ASN A 64 0.19 10.91 -2.11
C ASN A 64 0.46 11.20 -3.58
N CYS A 65 -0.22 10.45 -4.45
CA CYS A 65 -0.47 10.81 -5.84
C CYS A 65 -1.85 10.34 -6.28
N GLY A 66 -2.37 10.92 -7.34
CA GLY A 66 -3.70 10.68 -7.88
C GLY A 66 -4.60 11.90 -7.81
N ALA A 67 -5.86 11.74 -8.18
CA ALA A 67 -6.87 12.80 -8.11
C ALA A 67 -7.17 13.21 -6.66
N LEU A 68 -7.04 12.26 -5.74
CA LEU A 68 -7.29 12.43 -4.31
C LEU A 68 -6.08 11.94 -3.50
N GLY A 69 -5.77 12.66 -2.41
CA GLY A 69 -4.76 12.25 -1.44
C GLY A 69 -5.33 12.18 -0.03
N TRP A 70 -5.01 11.10 0.67
CA TRP A 70 -5.38 10.93 2.07
C TRP A 70 -4.51 11.81 2.96
N THR A 71 -5.13 12.51 3.88
CA THR A 71 -4.44 13.40 4.81
C THR A 71 -5.06 13.36 6.20
N THR A 72 -4.28 13.76 7.21
CA THR A 72 -4.74 13.86 8.59
C THR A 72 -4.09 15.04 9.30
N ASP A 73 -4.89 15.70 10.11
CA ASP A 73 -4.47 16.71 11.06
C ASP A 73 -5.42 16.67 12.28
N ARG A 74 -5.35 17.67 13.16
CA ARG A 74 -6.24 17.76 14.33
C ARG A 74 -7.73 17.83 13.99
N ARG A 75 -8.10 18.16 12.72
CA ARG A 75 -9.48 18.22 12.25
C ARG A 75 -10.03 16.86 11.80
N GLY A 76 -9.18 15.85 11.63
CA GLY A 76 -9.60 14.50 11.27
C GLY A 76 -8.87 13.90 10.07
N TYR A 77 -9.34 12.72 9.68
CA TYR A 77 -8.87 11.98 8.50
C TYR A 77 -9.77 12.32 7.31
N ARG A 78 -9.18 12.58 6.14
CA ARG A 78 -9.95 12.93 4.94
C ARG A 78 -9.16 12.75 3.66
N TYR A 79 -9.86 12.67 2.55
CA TYR A 79 -9.29 12.84 1.22
C TYR A 79 -9.40 14.29 0.77
N THR A 80 -8.40 14.78 0.05
CA THR A 80 -8.34 16.14 -0.51
C THR A 80 -7.82 16.09 -1.93
N THR A 81 -8.29 17.01 -2.78
CA THR A 81 -7.78 17.21 -4.15
C THR A 81 -6.47 18.00 -4.16
N VAL A 82 -6.17 18.66 -3.05
CA VAL A 82 -5.03 19.56 -2.90
C VAL A 82 -4.21 19.12 -1.71
N ASP A 83 -2.90 19.11 -1.85
CA ASP A 83 -1.97 18.92 -0.74
C ASP A 83 -2.07 20.12 0.22
N PRO A 84 -2.47 19.91 1.48
CA PRO A 84 -2.70 21.01 2.42
C PRO A 84 -1.42 21.78 2.79
N ASP A 85 -0.22 21.20 2.59
CA ASP A 85 1.03 21.85 2.94
C ASP A 85 1.55 22.72 1.80
N THR A 86 1.34 22.30 0.55
CA THR A 86 1.83 23.03 -0.63
C THR A 86 0.76 23.92 -1.27
N GLY A 87 -0.53 23.65 -1.00
CA GLY A 87 -1.66 24.29 -1.66
C GLY A 87 -1.83 23.91 -3.14
N LYS A 88 -1.08 22.92 -3.63
CA LYS A 88 -1.10 22.46 -5.03
C LYS A 88 -1.86 21.14 -5.14
N PRO A 89 -2.42 20.79 -6.32
CA PRO A 89 -2.91 19.45 -6.58
C PRO A 89 -1.84 18.39 -6.26
N TRP A 90 -2.29 17.21 -5.83
CA TRP A 90 -1.39 16.06 -5.69
C TRP A 90 -0.73 15.72 -7.03
N PRO A 91 0.50 15.14 -7.04
CA PRO A 91 1.10 14.63 -8.26
C PRO A 91 0.15 13.67 -8.98
N VAL A 92 0.13 13.72 -10.30
CA VAL A 92 -0.63 12.75 -11.10
C VAL A 92 -0.14 11.34 -10.79
N MET A 93 -1.05 10.38 -10.71
CA MET A 93 -0.68 8.97 -10.53
C MET A 93 0.12 8.51 -11.75
N PRO A 94 1.36 8.00 -11.57
CA PRO A 94 2.15 7.49 -12.69
C PRO A 94 1.45 6.30 -13.37
N GLU A 95 1.58 6.17 -14.69
CA GLU A 95 0.97 5.09 -15.46
C GLU A 95 1.37 3.71 -14.95
N VAL A 96 2.64 3.51 -14.57
CA VAL A 96 3.13 2.24 -14.00
C VAL A 96 2.41 1.89 -12.69
N PHE A 97 2.03 2.89 -11.88
CA PHE A 97 1.26 2.68 -10.64
C PHE A 97 -0.14 2.20 -10.95
N PHE A 98 -0.82 2.89 -11.90
CA PHE A 98 -2.17 2.54 -12.31
C PHE A 98 -2.22 1.13 -12.90
N ARG A 99 -1.30 0.82 -13.81
CA ARG A 99 -1.19 -0.50 -14.44
C ARG A 99 -0.96 -1.62 -13.41
N LEU A 100 0.02 -1.44 -12.51
CA LEU A 100 0.30 -2.41 -11.45
C LEU A 100 -0.92 -2.64 -10.54
N ALA A 101 -1.62 -1.57 -10.16
CA ALA A 101 -2.80 -1.68 -9.30
C ALA A 101 -3.95 -2.42 -9.98
N ASN A 102 -4.20 -2.12 -11.25
CA ASN A 102 -5.24 -2.77 -12.06
C ASN A 102 -4.95 -4.25 -12.26
N GLU A 103 -3.73 -4.60 -12.70
CA GLU A 103 -3.33 -5.98 -12.94
C GLU A 103 -3.30 -6.81 -11.64
N ALA A 104 -2.83 -6.24 -10.51
CA ALA A 104 -2.85 -6.94 -9.22
C ALA A 104 -4.28 -7.14 -8.69
N ALA A 105 -5.18 -6.20 -8.92
CA ALA A 105 -6.59 -6.34 -8.56
C ALA A 105 -7.25 -7.45 -9.39
N ALA A 106 -7.05 -7.45 -10.70
CA ALA A 106 -7.57 -8.48 -11.61
C ALA A 106 -7.05 -9.88 -11.24
N GLU A 107 -5.75 -10.03 -10.93
CA GLU A 107 -5.15 -11.28 -10.47
C GLU A 107 -5.78 -11.79 -9.17
N ALA A 108 -6.26 -10.89 -8.34
CA ALA A 108 -6.98 -11.20 -7.09
C ALA A 108 -8.49 -11.42 -7.29
N GLY A 109 -9.00 -11.32 -8.53
CA GLY A 109 -10.41 -11.51 -8.87
C GLY A 109 -11.27 -10.25 -8.72
N PHE A 110 -10.66 -9.07 -8.83
CA PHE A 110 -11.34 -7.77 -8.85
C PHE A 110 -11.06 -7.06 -10.18
N ASP A 111 -11.91 -7.31 -11.16
CA ASP A 111 -11.81 -6.68 -12.47
C ASP A 111 -12.17 -5.18 -12.42
N ASP A 112 -11.73 -4.43 -13.40
CA ASP A 112 -12.06 -3.00 -13.60
C ASP A 112 -11.72 -2.09 -12.42
N PHE A 113 -10.66 -2.40 -11.67
CA PHE A 113 -10.22 -1.55 -10.57
C PHE A 113 -9.51 -0.30 -11.09
N GLU A 114 -10.14 0.84 -10.95
CA GLU A 114 -9.62 2.16 -11.34
C GLU A 114 -9.36 3.03 -10.10
N PRO A 115 -8.17 2.97 -9.49
CA PRO A 115 -7.85 3.77 -8.33
C PRO A 115 -7.75 5.25 -8.70
N ASP A 116 -8.27 6.12 -7.83
CA ASP A 116 -8.15 7.58 -7.93
C ASP A 116 -7.20 8.18 -6.86
N ALA A 117 -6.78 7.35 -5.91
CA ALA A 117 -5.88 7.72 -4.83
C ALA A 117 -4.79 6.67 -4.60
N CYS A 118 -3.57 7.12 -4.40
CA CYS A 118 -2.46 6.29 -3.95
C CYS A 118 -1.74 6.98 -2.79
N LEU A 119 -1.77 6.34 -1.61
CA LEU A 119 -1.04 6.77 -0.42
C LEU A 119 0.30 6.04 -0.34
N LEU A 120 1.40 6.79 -0.38
CA LEU A 120 2.75 6.27 -0.19
C LEU A 120 3.18 6.44 1.27
N ASN A 121 3.69 5.37 1.87
CA ASN A 121 4.16 5.31 3.25
C ASN A 121 5.64 4.92 3.27
N ARG A 122 6.49 5.75 3.86
CA ARG A 122 7.91 5.44 4.09
C ARG A 122 8.13 5.07 5.55
N TYR A 123 8.54 3.83 5.77
CA TYR A 123 8.89 3.29 7.07
C TYR A 123 10.42 3.24 7.22
N LEU A 124 10.91 3.72 8.34
CA LEU A 124 12.26 3.51 8.83
C LEU A 124 12.25 2.45 9.94
N PRO A 125 13.40 1.93 10.38
CA PRO A 125 13.47 1.04 11.55
C PRO A 125 12.71 1.62 12.75
N GLY A 126 11.87 0.81 13.39
CA GLY A 126 11.00 1.20 14.49
C GLY A 126 9.65 1.80 14.08
N SER A 127 9.47 2.27 12.84
CA SER A 127 8.18 2.75 12.35
C SER A 127 7.14 1.64 12.35
N ARG A 128 5.89 2.00 12.68
CA ARG A 128 4.76 1.06 12.75
C ARG A 128 3.46 1.73 12.33
N LEU A 129 2.47 0.92 11.99
CA LEU A 129 1.10 1.37 11.77
C LEU A 129 0.15 0.55 12.65
N ALA A 130 -0.54 1.23 13.57
CA ALA A 130 -1.47 0.59 14.48
C ALA A 130 -2.65 -0.05 13.71
N LEU A 131 -3.34 -1.03 14.32
CA LEU A 131 -4.53 -1.63 13.74
C LEU A 131 -5.59 -0.56 13.44
N HIS A 132 -6.04 -0.51 12.19
CA HIS A 132 -7.04 0.42 11.68
C HIS A 132 -7.86 -0.24 10.57
N GLN A 133 -8.87 0.42 10.12
CA GLN A 133 -9.65 0.10 8.93
C GLN A 133 -9.52 1.27 7.94
N ASP A 134 -9.43 0.96 6.67
CA ASP A 134 -9.60 1.94 5.61
C ASP A 134 -11.11 2.13 5.36
N LYS A 135 -11.64 3.22 5.90
CA LYS A 135 -13.08 3.52 5.92
C LYS A 135 -13.41 4.99 5.62
N ASN A 136 -12.46 5.71 5.04
CA ASN A 136 -12.67 7.09 4.63
C ASN A 136 -13.06 7.20 3.15
N GLU A 137 -13.04 6.09 2.42
CA GLU A 137 -13.45 5.95 1.03
C GLU A 137 -14.98 5.85 0.93
N GLN A 138 -15.53 6.16 -0.25
CA GLN A 138 -16.96 6.03 -0.55
C GLN A 138 -17.27 4.70 -1.26
N ALA A 139 -16.32 4.17 -2.04
CA ALA A 139 -16.48 2.98 -2.88
C ALA A 139 -15.97 1.71 -2.16
N TYR A 140 -16.76 1.18 -1.20
CA TYR A 140 -16.37 -0.04 -0.45
C TYR A 140 -16.50 -1.33 -1.27
N GLU A 141 -17.15 -1.32 -2.41
CA GLU A 141 -17.23 -2.43 -3.36
C GLU A 141 -15.90 -2.67 -4.07
N THR A 142 -15.02 -1.67 -4.13
CA THR A 142 -13.71 -1.80 -4.75
C THR A 142 -12.65 -2.32 -3.79
N PRO A 143 -11.62 -3.03 -4.29
CA PRO A 143 -10.54 -3.55 -3.46
C PRO A 143 -9.57 -2.44 -3.01
N ILE A 144 -8.70 -2.83 -2.09
CA ILE A 144 -7.46 -2.12 -1.78
C ILE A 144 -6.30 -2.94 -2.32
N VAL A 145 -5.37 -2.29 -3.01
CA VAL A 145 -4.12 -2.89 -3.49
C VAL A 145 -2.95 -2.25 -2.76
N SER A 146 -2.13 -3.04 -2.09
CA SER A 146 -1.03 -2.57 -1.23
C SER A 146 0.29 -3.21 -1.63
N VAL A 147 1.23 -2.43 -2.13
CA VAL A 147 2.54 -2.86 -2.63
C VAL A 147 3.62 -2.64 -1.59
N SER A 148 4.55 -3.59 -1.47
CA SER A 148 5.66 -3.53 -0.52
C SER A 148 7.01 -3.51 -1.24
N LEU A 149 7.83 -2.50 -1.00
CA LEU A 149 9.19 -2.41 -1.52
C LEU A 149 10.21 -2.18 -0.39
N GLY A 150 11.37 -2.78 -0.50
CA GLY A 150 12.48 -2.60 0.44
C GLY A 150 12.47 -3.58 1.62
N MET A 151 12.70 -3.07 2.84
CA MET A 151 12.78 -3.91 4.04
C MET A 151 11.53 -4.75 4.27
N ARG A 152 11.73 -5.97 4.79
CA ARG A 152 10.64 -6.87 5.19
C ARG A 152 9.78 -6.24 6.29
N ALA A 153 8.47 -6.44 6.19
CA ALA A 153 7.50 -6.04 7.20
C ALA A 153 6.70 -7.24 7.70
N THR A 154 6.14 -7.13 8.91
CA THR A 154 5.09 -8.03 9.38
C THR A 154 3.77 -7.28 9.33
N PHE A 155 2.93 -7.65 8.36
CA PHE A 155 1.58 -7.17 8.21
C PHE A 155 0.65 -7.92 9.16
N LEU A 156 -0.19 -7.19 9.87
CA LEU A 156 -1.24 -7.74 10.72
C LEU A 156 -2.55 -7.69 9.97
N PHE A 157 -3.23 -8.81 9.83
CA PHE A 157 -4.53 -8.90 9.20
C PHE A 157 -5.51 -9.57 10.15
N GLY A 158 -6.52 -8.83 10.59
CA GLY A 158 -7.46 -9.22 11.66
C GLY A 158 -8.87 -9.47 11.15
N GLY A 159 -9.84 -9.44 12.05
CA GLY A 159 -11.27 -9.50 11.75
C GLY A 159 -11.90 -8.11 11.59
N HIS A 160 -13.24 -8.08 11.62
CA HIS A 160 -14.04 -6.85 11.53
C HIS A 160 -14.15 -6.09 12.86
N ALA A 161 -13.75 -6.71 13.96
CA ALA A 161 -13.64 -6.05 15.27
C ALA A 161 -12.16 -5.78 15.59
N ARG A 162 -11.86 -4.62 16.20
CA ARG A 162 -10.49 -4.24 16.57
C ARG A 162 -9.83 -5.21 17.54
N THR A 163 -10.65 -5.91 18.34
CA THR A 163 -10.23 -6.90 19.33
C THR A 163 -10.14 -8.31 18.76
N ALA A 164 -10.53 -8.52 17.50
CA ALA A 164 -10.44 -9.84 16.88
C ALA A 164 -8.96 -10.27 16.72
N PRO A 165 -8.68 -11.58 16.80
CA PRO A 165 -7.34 -12.11 16.55
C PRO A 165 -6.80 -11.66 15.20
N THR A 166 -5.49 -11.41 15.13
CA THR A 166 -4.78 -11.08 13.91
C THR A 166 -3.85 -12.20 13.49
N ILE A 167 -3.78 -12.48 12.19
CA ILE A 167 -2.70 -13.26 11.60
C ILE A 167 -1.51 -12.35 11.31
N LYS A 168 -0.30 -12.91 11.41
CA LYS A 168 0.96 -12.23 11.10
C LYS A 168 1.45 -12.70 9.74
N VAL A 169 1.51 -11.79 8.78
CA VAL A 169 1.88 -12.08 7.41
C VAL A 169 3.22 -11.41 7.11
N PRO A 170 4.30 -12.16 6.86
CA PRO A 170 5.54 -11.55 6.40
C PRO A 170 5.35 -11.03 4.98
N LEU A 171 5.71 -9.77 4.75
CA LEU A 171 5.75 -9.15 3.42
C LEU A 171 7.19 -8.82 3.05
N HIS A 172 7.55 -9.16 1.83
CA HIS A 172 8.87 -8.97 1.24
C HIS A 172 8.83 -7.89 0.15
N HIS A 173 9.99 -7.54 -0.35
CA HIS A 173 10.12 -6.68 -1.52
C HIS A 173 9.42 -7.29 -2.73
N GLY A 174 8.55 -6.52 -3.36
CA GLY A 174 7.76 -6.96 -4.51
C GLY A 174 6.42 -7.62 -4.16
N ASP A 175 6.13 -7.94 -2.89
CA ASP A 175 4.83 -8.50 -2.52
C ASP A 175 3.71 -7.47 -2.65
N VAL A 176 2.55 -7.93 -3.12
CA VAL A 176 1.32 -7.12 -3.19
C VAL A 176 0.22 -7.80 -2.38
N VAL A 177 -0.43 -7.06 -1.51
CA VAL A 177 -1.63 -7.52 -0.80
C VAL A 177 -2.84 -6.88 -1.44
N VAL A 178 -3.82 -7.70 -1.80
CA VAL A 178 -5.12 -7.23 -2.30
C VAL A 178 -6.21 -7.73 -1.37
N TRP A 179 -7.12 -6.84 -0.97
CA TRP A 179 -8.30 -7.22 -0.18
C TRP A 179 -9.50 -6.35 -0.51
N GLY A 180 -10.67 -6.99 -0.64
CA GLY A 180 -11.93 -6.34 -1.02
C GLY A 180 -13.13 -7.13 -0.54
N GLY A 181 -14.31 -6.85 -1.05
CA GLY A 181 -15.54 -7.59 -0.76
C GLY A 181 -15.74 -7.83 0.74
N ALA A 182 -15.93 -9.10 1.13
CA ALA A 182 -16.14 -9.49 2.53
C ALA A 182 -14.96 -9.13 3.45
N ASP A 183 -13.75 -8.93 2.92
CA ASP A 183 -12.55 -8.61 3.70
C ASP A 183 -12.21 -7.10 3.67
N ARG A 184 -12.96 -6.27 2.92
CA ARG A 184 -12.64 -4.85 2.66
C ARG A 184 -12.44 -4.02 3.94
N LEU A 185 -13.24 -4.26 4.95
CA LEU A 185 -13.24 -3.52 6.22
C LEU A 185 -12.57 -4.29 7.37
N ARG A 186 -11.68 -5.24 7.07
CA ARG A 186 -10.90 -5.89 8.13
C ARG A 186 -9.87 -4.94 8.74
N TYR A 187 -9.69 -5.07 10.06
CA TYR A 187 -8.61 -4.37 10.76
C TYR A 187 -7.26 -4.91 10.31
N HIS A 188 -6.37 -3.99 9.97
CA HIS A 188 -5.01 -4.32 9.55
C HIS A 188 -3.99 -3.30 10.08
N GLY A 189 -2.72 -3.67 10.02
CA GLY A 189 -1.64 -2.80 10.52
C GLY A 189 -0.27 -3.37 10.19
N VAL A 190 0.78 -2.70 10.64
CA VAL A 190 2.17 -3.11 10.43
C VAL A 190 2.91 -3.06 11.76
N MET A 191 3.54 -4.17 12.15
CA MET A 191 4.40 -4.24 13.32
C MET A 191 5.62 -3.31 13.18
N PRO A 192 6.27 -2.92 14.30
CA PRO A 192 7.51 -2.16 14.23
C PRO A 192 8.51 -2.82 13.27
N ILE A 193 8.99 -2.04 12.30
CA ILE A 193 9.96 -2.51 11.31
C ILE A 193 11.29 -2.81 11.99
N LYS A 194 11.83 -4.00 11.76
CA LYS A 194 13.18 -4.37 12.18
C LYS A 194 14.19 -3.82 11.18
N ASP A 195 15.32 -3.35 11.67
CA ASP A 195 16.43 -2.92 10.81
C ASP A 195 17.05 -4.15 10.11
N ALA A 196 16.82 -4.21 8.80
CA ALA A 196 17.34 -5.24 7.91
C ALA A 196 17.45 -4.62 6.52
N PRO A 197 18.56 -3.91 6.24
CA PRO A 197 18.72 -3.13 5.02
C PRO A 197 18.51 -3.96 3.76
N HIS A 198 17.75 -3.40 2.82
CA HIS A 198 17.51 -3.99 1.50
C HIS A 198 18.54 -3.47 0.50
N ALA A 199 19.04 -4.34 -0.39
CA ALA A 199 20.10 -3.99 -1.34
C ALA A 199 19.77 -2.76 -2.20
N LEU A 200 18.51 -2.60 -2.62
CA LEU A 200 18.06 -1.48 -3.48
C LEU A 200 17.67 -0.24 -2.68
N LEU A 201 16.98 -0.40 -1.54
CA LEU A 201 16.37 0.71 -0.80
C LEU A 201 17.09 1.04 0.53
N GLY A 202 18.10 0.28 0.93
CA GLY A 202 18.77 0.48 2.23
C GLY A 202 17.82 0.24 3.42
N SER A 203 18.01 0.98 4.51
CA SER A 203 17.22 0.86 5.76
C SER A 203 15.86 1.57 5.65
N GLN A 204 15.09 1.29 4.60
CA GLN A 204 13.72 1.77 4.47
C GLN A 204 12.81 0.76 3.78
N ARG A 205 11.52 0.87 4.09
CA ARG A 205 10.43 0.23 3.36
C ARG A 205 9.52 1.30 2.81
N ILE A 206 9.20 1.21 1.53
CA ILE A 206 8.14 1.99 0.90
C ILE A 206 6.96 1.07 0.67
N ASN A 207 5.80 1.50 1.14
CA ASN A 207 4.53 0.86 0.86
C ASN A 207 3.63 1.89 0.19
N PHE A 208 2.98 1.52 -0.88
CA PHE A 208 1.97 2.36 -1.50
C PHE A 208 0.67 1.59 -1.68
N THR A 209 -0.42 2.26 -1.33
CA THR A 209 -1.74 1.67 -1.22
C THR A 209 -2.71 2.42 -2.11
N PHE A 210 -3.29 1.69 -3.06
CA PHE A 210 -4.24 2.18 -4.03
C PHE A 210 -5.68 2.00 -3.55
N ARG A 211 -6.51 3.01 -3.79
CA ARG A 211 -7.93 3.01 -3.43
C ARG A 211 -8.76 3.75 -4.48
N LYS A 212 -10.02 3.39 -4.59
CA LYS A 212 -11.06 4.22 -5.16
C LYS A 212 -11.69 4.98 -4.01
N ALA A 213 -11.38 6.28 -3.90
CA ALA A 213 -11.77 7.10 -2.74
C ALA A 213 -13.09 7.83 -2.97
N ALA A 214 -13.47 8.11 -4.24
CA ALA A 214 -14.73 8.77 -4.64
C ALA A 214 -15.35 8.13 -5.86
#